data_d220bdeec4e2b71fa1474f0417c1dc93
#
_entry.id   d220bdeec4e2b71fa1474f0417c1dc93
#
_cell.length_a   1.000
_cell.length_b   1.000
_cell.length_c   1.000
_cell.angle_alpha   90.00
_cell.angle_beta   90.00
_cell.angle_gamma   90.00
#
_symmetry.space_group_name_H-M   'P 1'
#
loop_
_entity.id
_entity.type
_entity.pdbx_description
1 polymer ?
#
loop_
_entity_poly.entity_id
_entity_poly.type
_entity_poly.pdbx_seq_one_letter_code
_entity_poly.pdbx_strand_id
1 'polypeptide(L)'
;MGNISFTQGIYNPSDSFLHKLDPRSKIIGSLMLIISVLSGSFFSFEASFKGYFLISVFLFVEMIISKISFTGIIKKIKIYLSMGFILMIFNIFFMKSGLLLLDLKILKIYDTPVLISMNVMCQIFLLTLIVEIFTSTTSTNEIMKGLNYLTGKKGKNTEMSLVYTFSVYFLPIVYEEFRKIIKIQKSRGNFSKISVKNFKEFFLIIVPLFRLTIEKVNRTAEIMTVKNFIINGEIIEFKALKWSLKDTFYIIFVILFVIF
;
A
#
# COMPACT_ATOMS: atom_id res chain seq x y z
N MET A 1 26.71 0.88 -6.21
CA MET A 1 25.46 0.24 -6.59
C MET A 1 24.74 -0.17 -5.31
N GLY A 2 23.77 0.65 -4.87
CA GLY A 2 23.14 0.51 -3.56
C GLY A 2 22.42 -0.83 -3.40
N ASN A 3 22.63 -1.44 -2.25
CA ASN A 3 21.81 -2.54 -1.77
C ASN A 3 20.38 -2.04 -1.59
N ILE A 4 19.55 -2.18 -2.60
CA ILE A 4 18.12 -2.03 -2.45
C ILE A 4 17.64 -3.32 -1.80
N SER A 5 17.60 -3.34 -0.48
CA SER A 5 16.85 -4.37 0.25
C SER A 5 15.38 -4.15 -0.05
N PHE A 6 14.72 -5.13 -0.64
CA PHE A 6 13.31 -5.08 -1.06
C PHE A 6 12.34 -4.78 0.08
N THR A 7 12.78 -4.96 1.32
CA THR A 7 12.00 -4.71 2.54
C THR A 7 12.21 -3.31 3.14
N GLN A 8 13.23 -2.56 2.70
CA GLN A 8 13.58 -1.26 3.29
C GLN A 8 12.88 -0.04 2.66
N GLY A 9 12.08 -0.23 1.61
CA GLY A 9 11.45 0.90 0.93
C GLY A 9 10.08 1.32 1.45
N ILE A 10 9.42 0.50 2.25
CA ILE A 10 7.99 0.67 2.57
C ILE A 10 7.76 0.78 4.09
N TYR A 11 8.33 -0.11 4.89
CA TYR A 11 8.17 -0.11 6.34
C TYR A 11 9.36 0.56 7.03
N ASN A 12 9.11 1.57 7.84
CA ASN A 12 10.13 2.25 8.63
C ASN A 12 9.95 1.89 10.11
N PRO A 13 10.74 0.94 10.66
CA PRO A 13 10.58 0.54 12.05
C PRO A 13 10.92 1.72 12.97
N SER A 14 9.92 2.23 13.67
CA SER A 14 10.07 3.25 14.69
C SER A 14 9.25 2.89 15.94
N ASP A 15 9.73 3.32 17.10
CA ASP A 15 9.05 3.11 18.39
C ASP A 15 7.97 4.18 18.62
N SER A 16 7.01 4.31 17.71
CA SER A 16 5.90 5.23 17.88
C SER A 16 4.64 4.53 18.42
N PHE A 17 3.69 5.33 18.92
CA PHE A 17 2.40 4.83 19.40
C PHE A 17 1.65 4.03 18.34
N LEU A 18 1.61 4.53 17.08
CA LEU A 18 0.95 3.83 16.00
C LEU A 18 1.62 2.49 15.65
N HIS A 19 2.95 2.39 15.74
CA HIS A 19 3.63 1.11 15.47
C HIS A 19 3.25 0.01 16.48
N LYS A 20 2.92 0.39 17.72
CA LYS A 20 2.55 -0.55 18.80
C LYS A 20 1.08 -0.96 18.81
N LEU A 21 0.23 -0.35 17.98
CA LEU A 21 -1.18 -0.72 17.85
C LEU A 21 -1.34 -2.09 17.16
N ASP A 22 -2.44 -2.77 17.48
CA ASP A 22 -2.81 -4.03 16.83
C ASP A 22 -3.06 -3.81 15.33
N PRO A 23 -2.50 -4.65 14.43
CA PRO A 23 -2.70 -4.54 12.99
C PRO A 23 -4.18 -4.49 12.55
N ARG A 24 -5.07 -5.13 13.30
CA ARG A 24 -6.52 -5.13 13.02
C ARG A 24 -7.12 -3.75 13.18
N SER A 25 -6.77 -3.04 14.25
CA SER A 25 -7.26 -1.68 14.48
C SER A 25 -6.78 -0.72 13.40
N LYS A 26 -5.54 -0.87 12.93
CA LYS A 26 -4.99 -0.09 11.82
C LYS A 26 -5.68 -0.37 10.49
N ILE A 27 -5.94 -1.65 10.17
CA ILE A 27 -6.65 -2.04 8.94
C ILE A 27 -8.08 -1.48 8.95
N ILE A 28 -8.82 -1.67 10.05
CA ILE A 28 -10.18 -1.17 10.18
C ILE A 28 -10.21 0.35 10.12
N GLY A 29 -9.32 1.02 10.87
CA GLY A 29 -9.23 2.48 10.91
C GLY A 29 -8.88 3.08 9.54
N SER A 30 -7.89 2.53 8.84
CA SER A 30 -7.52 3.01 7.50
C SER A 30 -8.65 2.79 6.49
N LEU A 31 -9.35 1.67 6.54
CA LEU A 31 -10.50 1.41 5.66
C LEU A 31 -11.65 2.40 5.93
N MET A 32 -11.96 2.68 7.20
CA MET A 32 -12.98 3.66 7.56
C MET A 32 -12.63 5.06 7.04
N LEU A 33 -11.38 5.50 7.19
CA LEU A 33 -10.91 6.78 6.67
C LEU A 33 -10.98 6.83 5.14
N ILE A 34 -10.60 5.76 4.43
CA ILE A 34 -10.70 5.67 2.98
C ILE A 34 -12.16 5.80 2.53
N ILE A 35 -13.08 5.07 3.17
CA ILE A 35 -14.52 5.12 2.86
C ILE A 35 -15.06 6.53 3.12
N SER A 36 -14.69 7.17 4.22
CA SER A 36 -15.10 8.53 4.53
C SER A 36 -14.64 9.54 3.47
N VAL A 37 -13.37 9.49 3.06
CA VAL A 37 -12.84 10.37 2.00
C VAL A 37 -13.56 10.14 0.68
N LEU A 38 -13.84 8.89 0.31
CA LEU A 38 -14.57 8.55 -0.92
C LEU A 38 -16.03 8.96 -0.86
N SER A 39 -16.71 8.83 0.29
CA SER A 39 -18.10 9.25 0.46
C SER A 39 -18.28 10.77 0.32
N GLY A 40 -17.27 11.56 0.62
CA GLY A 40 -17.30 13.01 0.43
C GLY A 40 -17.59 13.45 -1.00
N SER A 41 -17.34 12.60 -2.01
CA SER A 41 -17.70 12.93 -3.41
C SER A 41 -19.22 12.92 -3.68
N PHE A 42 -20.02 12.33 -2.82
CA PHE A 42 -21.49 12.31 -2.94
C PHE A 42 -22.18 13.50 -2.29
N PHE A 43 -21.46 14.29 -1.49
CA PHE A 43 -21.99 15.46 -0.81
C PHE A 43 -21.67 16.76 -1.58
N SER A 44 -22.33 17.87 -1.19
CA SER A 44 -22.01 19.18 -1.74
C SER A 44 -20.56 19.57 -1.44
N PHE A 45 -19.96 20.33 -2.34
CA PHE A 45 -18.55 20.75 -2.22
C PHE A 45 -18.22 21.39 -0.86
N GLU A 46 -19.10 22.25 -0.35
CA GLU A 46 -18.88 22.91 0.94
C GLU A 46 -18.89 21.97 2.13
N ALA A 47 -19.81 20.98 2.15
CA ALA A 47 -19.86 19.97 3.20
C ALA A 47 -18.63 19.05 3.14
N SER A 48 -18.23 18.64 1.94
CA SER A 48 -17.05 17.80 1.71
C SER A 48 -15.76 18.49 2.15
N PHE A 49 -15.63 19.80 1.91
CA PHE A 49 -14.44 20.55 2.25
C PHE A 49 -14.20 20.63 3.76
N LYS A 50 -15.26 20.80 4.56
CA LYS A 50 -15.17 20.77 6.03
C LYS A 50 -14.70 19.39 6.53
N GLY A 51 -15.27 18.31 5.98
CA GLY A 51 -14.87 16.93 6.32
C GLY A 51 -13.40 16.66 5.95
N TYR A 52 -12.97 17.08 4.77
CA TYR A 52 -11.57 16.91 4.34
C TYR A 52 -10.59 17.69 5.21
N PHE A 53 -10.97 18.88 5.65
CA PHE A 53 -10.15 19.67 6.58
C PHE A 53 -9.98 18.92 7.92
N LEU A 54 -11.06 18.40 8.49
CA LEU A 54 -10.99 17.62 9.73
C LEU A 54 -10.12 16.38 9.57
N ILE A 55 -10.33 15.59 8.51
CA ILE A 55 -9.54 14.40 8.21
C ILE A 55 -8.06 14.78 7.98
N SER A 56 -7.77 15.90 7.32
CA SER A 56 -6.40 16.35 7.09
C SER A 56 -5.67 16.69 8.40
N VAL A 57 -6.35 17.36 9.32
CA VAL A 57 -5.81 17.66 10.67
C VAL A 57 -5.53 16.36 11.43
N PHE A 58 -6.46 15.40 11.39
CA PHE A 58 -6.28 14.10 12.02
C PHE A 58 -5.06 13.35 11.46
N LEU A 59 -4.95 13.23 10.14
CA LEU A 59 -3.83 12.58 9.47
C LEU A 59 -2.49 13.28 9.77
N PHE A 60 -2.52 14.60 9.87
CA PHE A 60 -1.33 15.36 10.23
C PHE A 60 -0.86 15.04 11.67
N VAL A 61 -1.79 14.92 12.60
CA VAL A 61 -1.50 14.48 13.98
C VAL A 61 -0.95 13.04 13.98
N GLU A 62 -1.57 12.11 13.26
CA GLU A 62 -1.07 10.75 13.11
C GLU A 62 0.35 10.70 12.55
N MET A 63 0.63 11.52 11.54
CA MET A 63 1.94 11.62 10.92
C MET A 63 3.02 12.08 11.91
N ILE A 64 2.73 13.08 12.74
CA ILE A 64 3.65 13.56 13.79
C ILE A 64 3.90 12.45 14.82
N ILE A 65 2.84 11.78 15.29
CA ILE A 65 2.93 10.69 16.28
C ILE A 65 3.72 9.50 15.71
N SER A 66 3.58 9.20 14.43
CA SER A 66 4.26 8.09 13.75
C SER A 66 5.75 8.33 13.50
N LYS A 67 6.25 9.57 13.67
CA LYS A 67 7.65 9.97 13.38
C LYS A 67 8.09 9.60 11.97
N ILE A 68 7.18 9.71 11.00
CA ILE A 68 7.47 9.41 9.61
C ILE A 68 8.25 10.57 8.99
N SER A 69 9.22 10.25 8.15
CA SER A 69 10.07 11.25 7.49
C SER A 69 9.26 12.07 6.47
N PHE A 70 9.13 13.36 6.69
CA PHE A 70 8.43 14.31 5.81
C PHE A 70 9.01 14.33 4.38
N THR A 71 10.30 14.16 4.24
CA THR A 71 10.97 14.21 2.93
C THR A 71 10.54 13.09 1.98
N GLY A 72 10.29 11.89 2.52
CA GLY A 72 9.78 10.75 1.74
C GLY A 72 8.36 10.98 1.25
N ILE A 73 7.51 11.55 2.10
CA ILE A 73 6.10 11.85 1.80
C ILE A 73 6.01 12.96 0.74
N ILE A 74 6.77 14.05 0.87
CA ILE A 74 6.75 15.15 -0.09
C ILE A 74 7.09 14.69 -1.51
N LYS A 75 8.09 13.80 -1.66
CA LYS A 75 8.43 13.24 -2.98
C LYS A 75 7.27 12.46 -3.61
N LYS A 76 6.54 11.69 -2.81
CA LYS A 76 5.40 10.90 -3.28
C LYS A 76 4.20 11.80 -3.59
N ILE A 77 3.89 12.75 -2.70
CA ILE A 77 2.82 13.73 -2.89
C ILE A 77 3.02 14.51 -4.19
N LYS A 78 4.25 14.91 -4.53
CA LYS A 78 4.54 15.62 -5.78
C LYS A 78 4.08 14.84 -7.02
N ILE A 79 4.26 13.52 -7.03
CA ILE A 79 3.82 12.66 -8.15
C ILE A 79 2.29 12.65 -8.24
N TYR A 80 1.59 12.46 -7.11
CA TYR A 80 0.13 12.42 -7.09
C TYR A 80 -0.52 13.79 -7.38
N LEU A 81 0.09 14.88 -6.90
CA LEU A 81 -0.35 16.24 -7.25
C LEU A 81 -0.19 16.53 -8.74
N SER A 82 0.91 16.07 -9.37
CA SER A 82 1.07 16.23 -10.82
C SER A 82 0.00 15.48 -11.61
N MET A 83 -0.39 14.28 -11.14
CA MET A 83 -1.47 13.52 -11.73
C MET A 83 -2.84 14.20 -11.53
N GLY A 84 -3.09 14.75 -10.34
CA GLY A 84 -4.30 15.55 -10.05
C GLY A 84 -4.39 16.79 -10.94
N PHE A 85 -3.26 17.45 -11.20
CA PHE A 85 -3.20 18.62 -12.10
C PHE A 85 -3.52 18.25 -13.55
N ILE A 86 -3.05 17.10 -14.03
CA ILE A 86 -3.40 16.58 -15.37
C ILE A 86 -4.90 16.31 -15.46
N LEU A 87 -5.51 15.70 -14.43
CA LEU A 87 -6.94 15.46 -14.38
C LEU A 87 -7.74 16.78 -14.34
N MET A 88 -7.25 17.80 -13.64
CA MET A 88 -7.86 19.13 -13.62
C MET A 88 -7.90 19.74 -15.03
N ILE A 89 -6.79 19.72 -15.74
CA ILE A 89 -6.72 20.19 -17.12
C ILE A 89 -7.72 19.43 -17.98
N PHE A 90 -7.76 18.10 -17.87
CA PHE A 90 -8.66 17.24 -18.64
C PHE A 90 -10.14 17.62 -18.37
N ASN A 91 -10.54 17.75 -17.10
CA ASN A 91 -11.90 18.13 -16.74
C ASN A 91 -12.30 19.52 -17.31
N ILE A 92 -11.41 20.51 -17.26
CA ILE A 92 -11.66 21.84 -17.82
C ILE A 92 -11.91 21.78 -19.33
N PHE A 93 -11.20 20.89 -20.06
CA PHE A 93 -11.38 20.77 -21.50
C PHE A 93 -12.66 20.02 -21.90
N PHE A 94 -13.03 18.97 -21.16
CA PHE A 94 -14.11 18.06 -21.53
C PHE A 94 -15.45 18.38 -20.89
N MET A 95 -15.48 18.96 -19.68
CA MET A 95 -16.73 19.30 -19.01
C MET A 95 -17.11 20.77 -19.30
N LYS A 96 -18.28 20.97 -19.88
CA LYS A 96 -18.86 22.28 -20.20
C LYS A 96 -20.17 22.45 -19.41
N SER A 97 -20.11 22.52 -18.08
CA SER A 97 -21.28 22.67 -17.22
C SER A 97 -21.03 23.71 -16.14
N GLY A 98 -22.05 24.51 -15.79
CA GLY A 98 -21.98 25.55 -14.77
C GLY A 98 -21.92 26.97 -15.31
N LEU A 99 -21.59 27.93 -14.44
CA LEU A 99 -21.44 29.34 -14.77
C LEU A 99 -20.11 29.59 -15.46
N LEU A 100 -20.12 30.45 -16.48
CA LEU A 100 -18.91 30.82 -17.23
C LEU A 100 -18.07 31.75 -16.35
N LEU A 101 -16.89 31.30 -15.92
CA LEU A 101 -15.95 32.11 -15.13
C LEU A 101 -15.03 32.95 -16.03
N LEU A 102 -14.55 32.38 -17.13
CA LEU A 102 -13.61 33.03 -18.05
C LEU A 102 -13.89 32.60 -19.50
N ASP A 103 -14.10 33.57 -20.36
CA ASP A 103 -14.22 33.37 -21.81
C ASP A 103 -12.93 33.84 -22.49
N LEU A 104 -11.96 32.92 -22.58
CA LEU A 104 -10.77 33.08 -23.39
C LEU A 104 -11.11 32.48 -24.77
N LYS A 105 -11.35 33.29 -25.78
CA LYS A 105 -11.79 32.92 -27.17
C LYS A 105 -11.58 31.48 -27.64
N ILE A 106 -10.61 30.77 -27.09
CA ILE A 106 -10.25 29.38 -27.38
C ILE A 106 -10.70 28.41 -26.26
N LEU A 107 -10.79 28.86 -25.01
CA LEU A 107 -11.09 28.06 -23.82
C LEU A 107 -12.17 28.75 -22.97
N LYS A 108 -13.29 28.04 -22.78
CA LYS A 108 -14.36 28.47 -21.87
C LYS A 108 -14.21 27.71 -20.56
N ILE A 109 -13.83 28.41 -19.51
CA ILE A 109 -13.66 27.81 -18.19
C ILE A 109 -14.96 28.00 -17.41
N TYR A 110 -15.55 26.88 -16.98
CA TYR A 110 -16.75 26.85 -16.15
C TYR A 110 -16.35 26.62 -14.68
N ASP A 111 -17.18 27.01 -13.74
CA ASP A 111 -16.93 26.84 -12.31
C ASP A 111 -17.03 25.38 -11.86
N THR A 112 -18.01 24.63 -12.36
CA THR A 112 -18.27 23.25 -11.97
C THR A 112 -17.09 22.32 -12.21
N PRO A 113 -16.44 22.28 -13.40
CA PRO A 113 -15.23 21.48 -13.61
C PRO A 113 -14.07 21.83 -12.68
N VAL A 114 -13.92 23.10 -12.33
CA VAL A 114 -12.86 23.55 -11.43
C VAL A 114 -13.12 23.05 -10.01
N LEU A 115 -14.34 23.18 -9.50
CA LEU A 115 -14.74 22.71 -8.18
C LEU A 115 -14.62 21.18 -8.06
N ILE A 116 -15.09 20.44 -9.07
CA ILE A 116 -14.96 18.97 -9.11
C ILE A 116 -13.48 18.56 -9.11
N SER A 117 -12.66 19.23 -9.91
CA SER A 117 -11.24 18.90 -9.98
C SER A 117 -10.51 19.21 -8.67
N MET A 118 -10.85 20.28 -8.00
CA MET A 118 -10.30 20.63 -6.69
C MET A 118 -10.71 19.59 -5.63
N ASN A 119 -11.95 19.12 -5.65
CA ASN A 119 -12.45 18.07 -4.78
C ASN A 119 -11.66 16.75 -5.00
N VAL A 120 -11.52 16.32 -6.24
CA VAL A 120 -10.75 15.10 -6.60
C VAL A 120 -9.28 15.24 -6.19
N MET A 121 -8.70 16.42 -6.36
CA MET A 121 -7.31 16.67 -5.96
C MET A 121 -7.12 16.55 -4.44
N CYS A 122 -8.06 17.09 -3.64
CA CYS A 122 -8.07 16.93 -2.19
C CYS A 122 -8.22 15.46 -1.79
N GLN A 123 -9.12 14.72 -2.45
CA GLN A 123 -9.31 13.27 -2.20
C GLN A 123 -8.02 12.48 -2.47
N ILE A 124 -7.40 12.67 -3.63
CA ILE A 124 -6.15 11.98 -3.98
C ILE A 124 -5.06 12.29 -2.95
N PHE A 125 -4.97 13.53 -2.50
CA PHE A 125 -4.01 13.93 -1.48
C PHE A 125 -4.25 13.22 -0.15
N LEU A 126 -5.49 13.21 0.36
CA LEU A 126 -5.84 12.56 1.62
C LEU A 126 -5.66 11.03 1.54
N LEU A 127 -6.12 10.40 0.45
CA LEU A 127 -5.92 8.96 0.23
C LEU A 127 -4.45 8.58 0.21
N THR A 128 -3.60 9.41 -0.42
CA THR A 128 -2.16 9.19 -0.43
C THR A 128 -1.57 9.24 0.97
N LEU A 129 -1.99 10.20 1.81
CA LEU A 129 -1.54 10.29 3.19
C LEU A 129 -1.96 9.07 4.01
N ILE A 130 -3.22 8.64 3.91
CA ILE A 130 -3.73 7.45 4.62
C ILE A 130 -2.90 6.22 4.26
N VAL A 131 -2.71 5.95 2.97
CA VAL A 131 -1.93 4.81 2.49
C VAL A 131 -0.47 4.88 2.94
N GLU A 132 0.13 6.07 2.91
CA GLU A 132 1.52 6.25 3.33
C GLU A 132 1.71 5.99 4.84
N ILE A 133 0.82 6.53 5.68
CA ILE A 133 0.85 6.31 7.12
C ILE A 133 0.67 4.81 7.42
N PHE A 134 -0.33 4.17 6.81
CA PHE A 134 -0.60 2.75 6.98
C PHE A 134 0.59 1.87 6.58
N THR A 135 1.16 2.11 5.39
CA THR A 135 2.27 1.32 4.86
C THR A 135 3.57 1.53 5.63
N SER A 136 3.80 2.73 6.15
CA SER A 136 4.99 3.03 6.95
C SER A 136 4.91 2.45 8.36
N THR A 137 3.70 2.32 8.92
CA THR A 137 3.49 1.87 10.33
C THR A 137 3.16 0.39 10.46
N THR A 138 2.87 -0.31 9.36
CA THR A 138 2.43 -1.71 9.41
C THR A 138 3.27 -2.57 8.46
N SER A 139 3.93 -3.58 9.00
CA SER A 139 4.70 -4.52 8.19
C SER A 139 3.78 -5.48 7.42
N THR A 140 4.26 -6.00 6.28
CA THR A 140 3.50 -6.96 5.46
C THR A 140 3.06 -8.18 6.27
N ASN A 141 3.92 -8.68 7.16
CA ASN A 141 3.59 -9.82 8.04
C ASN A 141 2.48 -9.49 9.04
N GLU A 142 2.45 -8.27 9.55
CA GLU A 142 1.39 -7.81 10.46
C GLU A 142 0.06 -7.64 9.73
N ILE A 143 0.07 -7.10 8.51
CA ILE A 143 -1.12 -7.01 7.66
C ILE A 143 -1.72 -8.39 7.46
N MET A 144 -0.90 -9.39 7.14
CA MET A 144 -1.34 -10.76 6.92
C MET A 144 -1.96 -11.38 8.18
N LYS A 145 -1.32 -11.22 9.34
CA LYS A 145 -1.89 -11.68 10.60
C LYS A 145 -3.22 -11.01 10.92
N GLY A 146 -3.32 -9.70 10.70
CA GLY A 146 -4.55 -8.95 10.87
C GLY A 146 -5.68 -9.46 9.98
N LEU A 147 -5.41 -9.67 8.70
CA LEU A 147 -6.39 -10.19 7.73
C LEU A 147 -6.85 -11.61 8.06
N ASN A 148 -5.92 -12.52 8.38
CA ASN A 148 -6.27 -13.88 8.79
C ASN A 148 -7.18 -13.91 10.01
N TYR A 149 -6.94 -13.00 10.94
CA TYR A 149 -7.77 -12.91 12.14
C TYR A 149 -9.17 -12.33 11.83
N LEU A 150 -9.26 -11.31 10.99
CA LEU A 150 -10.54 -10.71 10.56
C LEU A 150 -11.40 -11.69 9.77
N THR A 151 -10.78 -12.59 9.00
CA THR A 151 -11.51 -13.65 8.25
C THR A 151 -11.99 -14.81 9.13
N GLY A 152 -11.85 -14.72 10.46
CA GLY A 152 -12.32 -15.73 11.41
C GLY A 152 -11.47 -17.00 11.50
N LYS A 153 -10.33 -17.03 10.83
CA LYS A 153 -9.45 -18.19 10.75
C LYS A 153 -8.36 -18.14 11.85
N LYS A 154 -8.80 -17.85 13.08
CA LYS A 154 -7.92 -17.75 14.25
C LYS A 154 -7.12 -19.04 14.47
N GLY A 155 -5.80 -18.93 14.48
CA GLY A 155 -4.92 -20.02 14.92
C GLY A 155 -4.93 -21.29 14.04
N LYS A 156 -5.57 -21.27 12.86
CA LYS A 156 -5.55 -22.38 11.93
C LYS A 156 -4.68 -22.07 10.71
N ASN A 157 -3.80 -22.98 10.36
CA ASN A 157 -3.08 -22.97 9.09
C ASN A 157 -4.06 -23.29 7.96
N THR A 158 -4.84 -22.32 7.53
CA THR A 158 -5.61 -22.52 6.29
C THR A 158 -4.65 -22.50 5.11
N GLU A 159 -5.00 -23.23 4.04
CA GLU A 159 -4.20 -23.27 2.80
C GLU A 159 -3.85 -21.85 2.30
N MET A 160 -4.80 -20.92 2.36
CA MET A 160 -4.58 -19.53 1.99
C MET A 160 -3.56 -18.82 2.88
N SER A 161 -3.59 -19.03 4.21
CA SER A 161 -2.61 -18.47 5.14
C SER A 161 -1.20 -18.97 4.83
N LEU A 162 -1.07 -20.27 4.47
CA LEU A 162 0.20 -20.86 4.06
C LEU A 162 0.70 -20.26 2.75
N VAL A 163 -0.15 -20.18 1.72
CA VAL A 163 0.20 -19.58 0.43
C VAL A 163 0.74 -18.16 0.64
N TYR A 164 0.08 -17.36 1.45
CA TYR A 164 0.55 -16.02 1.75
C TYR A 164 1.89 -16.01 2.49
N THR A 165 2.00 -16.78 3.54
CA THR A 165 3.24 -16.85 4.34
C THR A 165 4.43 -17.26 3.48
N PHE A 166 4.25 -18.26 2.63
CA PHE A 166 5.28 -18.70 1.69
C PHE A 166 5.56 -17.65 0.61
N SER A 167 4.54 -16.98 0.08
CA SER A 167 4.73 -15.93 -0.92
C SER A 167 5.62 -14.81 -0.38
N VAL A 168 5.37 -14.34 0.83
CA VAL A 168 6.19 -13.30 1.48
C VAL A 168 7.60 -13.82 1.80
N TYR A 169 7.73 -15.08 2.21
CA TYR A 169 9.02 -15.70 2.51
C TYR A 169 9.86 -15.93 1.25
N PHE A 170 9.26 -16.44 0.17
CA PHE A 170 9.97 -16.73 -1.07
C PHE A 170 10.29 -15.50 -1.89
N LEU A 171 9.55 -14.40 -1.76
CA LEU A 171 9.77 -13.19 -2.55
C LEU A 171 11.22 -12.67 -2.50
N PRO A 172 11.86 -12.46 -1.32
CA PRO A 172 13.26 -12.04 -1.27
C PRO A 172 14.22 -13.09 -1.83
N ILE A 173 13.92 -14.37 -1.63
CA ILE A 173 14.75 -15.48 -2.12
C ILE A 173 14.74 -15.52 -3.65
N VAL A 174 13.56 -15.43 -4.26
CA VAL A 174 13.40 -15.38 -5.73
C VAL A 174 14.10 -14.16 -6.31
N TYR A 175 14.00 -13.00 -5.63
CA TYR A 175 14.67 -11.78 -6.05
C TYR A 175 16.20 -11.90 -6.03
N GLU A 176 16.77 -12.52 -5.01
CA GLU A 176 18.21 -12.77 -4.95
C GLU A 176 18.69 -13.70 -6.07
N GLU A 177 17.94 -14.79 -6.33
CA GLU A 177 18.25 -15.70 -7.44
C GLU A 177 18.11 -14.99 -8.79
N PHE A 178 17.08 -14.19 -8.99
CA PHE A 178 16.93 -13.34 -10.16
C PHE A 178 18.14 -12.44 -10.41
N ARG A 179 18.63 -11.78 -9.36
CA ARG A 179 19.84 -10.94 -9.44
C ARG A 179 21.09 -11.74 -9.78
N LYS A 180 21.25 -12.95 -9.23
CA LYS A 180 22.37 -13.84 -9.54
C LYS A 180 22.33 -14.28 -11.02
N ILE A 181 21.18 -14.69 -11.50
CA ILE A 181 20.99 -15.10 -12.91
C ILE A 181 21.34 -13.96 -13.86
N ILE A 182 20.84 -12.74 -13.60
CA ILE A 182 21.19 -11.57 -14.41
C ILE A 182 22.71 -11.34 -14.42
N LYS A 183 23.36 -11.47 -13.26
CA LYS A 183 24.80 -11.27 -13.16
C LYS A 183 25.58 -12.29 -13.99
N ILE A 184 25.16 -13.56 -13.93
CA ILE A 184 25.75 -14.67 -14.71
C ILE A 184 25.54 -14.43 -16.22
N GLN A 185 24.32 -14.04 -16.64
CA GLN A 185 24.04 -13.81 -18.05
C GLN A 185 24.82 -12.60 -18.61
N LYS A 186 24.98 -11.55 -17.82
CA LYS A 186 25.85 -10.40 -18.17
C LYS A 186 27.31 -10.82 -18.36
N SER A 187 27.82 -11.68 -17.47
CA SER A 187 29.20 -12.19 -17.60
C SER A 187 29.40 -13.10 -18.81
N ARG A 188 28.33 -13.72 -19.32
CA ARG A 188 28.33 -14.50 -20.56
C ARG A 188 28.18 -13.66 -21.83
N GLY A 189 28.16 -12.33 -21.71
CA GLY A 189 28.03 -11.41 -22.84
C GLY A 189 26.63 -11.32 -23.47
N ASN A 190 25.62 -11.96 -22.86
CA ASN A 190 24.25 -12.01 -23.40
C ASN A 190 23.48 -10.69 -23.25
N PHE A 191 23.93 -9.76 -22.40
CA PHE A 191 23.25 -8.49 -22.14
C PHE A 191 24.22 -7.31 -22.15
N SER A 192 24.17 -6.48 -23.16
CA SER A 192 24.79 -5.14 -23.14
C SER A 192 23.91 -4.12 -22.42
N LYS A 193 22.58 -4.21 -22.60
CA LYS A 193 21.54 -3.46 -21.87
C LYS A 193 20.33 -4.38 -21.72
N ILE A 194 19.71 -4.42 -20.52
CA ILE A 194 18.47 -5.16 -20.29
C ILE A 194 17.37 -4.50 -21.14
N SER A 195 17.10 -5.07 -22.31
CA SER A 195 16.02 -4.64 -23.19
C SER A 195 14.94 -5.72 -23.18
N VAL A 196 13.75 -5.36 -22.68
CA VAL A 196 12.56 -6.23 -22.69
C VAL A 196 12.12 -6.58 -24.10
N LYS A 197 12.70 -5.94 -25.13
CA LYS A 197 12.37 -6.15 -26.55
C LYS A 197 12.84 -7.49 -27.12
N ASN A 198 13.78 -8.18 -26.47
CA ASN A 198 14.29 -9.45 -26.97
C ASN A 198 13.71 -10.61 -26.13
N PHE A 199 12.63 -11.21 -26.62
CA PHE A 199 11.98 -12.39 -26.04
C PHE A 199 12.99 -13.50 -25.66
N LYS A 200 14.02 -13.70 -26.46
CA LYS A 200 15.08 -14.68 -26.21
C LYS A 200 15.86 -14.42 -24.90
N GLU A 201 16.16 -13.15 -24.63
CA GLU A 201 16.86 -12.74 -23.39
C GLU A 201 16.00 -12.95 -22.15
N PHE A 202 14.69 -12.71 -22.26
CA PHE A 202 13.72 -12.94 -21.20
C PHE A 202 13.65 -14.43 -20.81
N PHE A 203 13.59 -15.33 -21.79
CA PHE A 203 13.59 -16.78 -21.52
C PHE A 203 14.90 -17.27 -20.89
N LEU A 204 16.04 -16.69 -21.24
CA LEU A 204 17.33 -17.02 -20.61
C LEU A 204 17.38 -16.69 -19.12
N ILE A 205 16.50 -15.82 -18.63
CA ILE A 205 16.38 -15.50 -17.21
C ILE A 205 15.27 -16.32 -16.56
N ILE A 206 14.08 -16.36 -17.17
CA ILE A 206 12.88 -16.94 -16.55
C ILE A 206 13.00 -18.45 -16.38
N VAL A 207 13.49 -19.17 -17.38
CA VAL A 207 13.57 -20.64 -17.31
C VAL A 207 14.47 -21.11 -16.15
N PRO A 208 15.71 -20.61 -15.99
CA PRO A 208 16.53 -20.99 -14.85
C PRO A 208 15.94 -20.54 -13.50
N LEU A 209 15.32 -19.33 -13.47
CA LEU A 209 14.70 -18.82 -12.26
C LEU A 209 13.56 -19.75 -11.80
N PHE A 210 12.69 -20.16 -12.72
CA PHE A 210 11.57 -21.04 -12.44
C PHE A 210 12.04 -22.39 -11.92
N ARG A 211 13.05 -22.98 -12.57
CA ARG A 211 13.66 -24.25 -12.16
C ARG A 211 14.20 -24.18 -10.73
N LEU A 212 15.01 -23.16 -10.42
CA LEU A 212 15.58 -22.97 -9.07
C LEU A 212 14.50 -22.72 -8.02
N THR A 213 13.44 -21.99 -8.39
CA THR A 213 12.33 -21.72 -7.46
C THR A 213 11.58 -23.01 -7.14
N ILE A 214 11.24 -23.83 -8.15
CA ILE A 214 10.57 -25.13 -7.94
C ILE A 214 11.44 -26.04 -7.05
N GLU A 215 12.73 -26.12 -7.32
CA GLU A 215 13.65 -26.95 -6.52
C GLU A 215 13.65 -26.51 -5.04
N LYS A 216 13.67 -25.22 -4.77
CA LYS A 216 13.59 -24.68 -3.40
C LYS A 216 12.24 -24.96 -2.74
N VAL A 217 11.14 -24.84 -3.48
CA VAL A 217 9.81 -25.18 -2.97
C VAL A 217 9.71 -26.65 -2.60
N ASN A 218 10.16 -27.54 -3.48
CA ASN A 218 10.15 -28.98 -3.20
C ASN A 218 10.98 -29.33 -1.94
N ARG A 219 12.17 -28.75 -1.84
CA ARG A 219 13.02 -28.94 -0.64
C ARG A 219 12.34 -28.40 0.64
N THR A 220 11.63 -27.30 0.54
CA THR A 220 10.87 -26.77 1.69
C THR A 220 9.72 -27.70 2.05
N ALA A 221 9.01 -28.25 1.07
CA ALA A 221 7.94 -29.21 1.28
C ALA A 221 8.46 -30.50 1.95
N GLU A 222 9.61 -31.02 1.50
CA GLU A 222 10.26 -32.17 2.15
C GLU A 222 10.60 -31.91 3.62
N ILE A 223 11.17 -30.75 3.92
CA ILE A 223 11.46 -30.35 5.31
C ILE A 223 10.17 -30.27 6.15
N MET A 224 9.07 -29.80 5.57
CA MET A 224 7.79 -29.72 6.26
C MET A 224 7.22 -31.12 6.55
N THR A 225 7.33 -32.07 5.62
CA THR A 225 6.90 -33.44 5.83
C THR A 225 7.72 -34.13 6.93
N VAL A 226 9.04 -33.95 6.93
CA VAL A 226 9.92 -34.48 7.98
C VAL A 226 9.58 -33.90 9.36
N LYS A 227 9.14 -32.65 9.40
CA LYS A 227 8.70 -31.98 10.64
C LYS A 227 7.25 -32.26 11.02
N ASN A 228 6.58 -33.21 10.37
CA ASN A 228 5.18 -33.57 10.61
C ASN A 228 4.24 -32.34 10.57
N PHE A 229 4.47 -31.45 9.62
CA PHE A 229 3.63 -30.28 9.47
C PHE A 229 2.24 -30.68 8.95
N ILE A 230 1.19 -30.37 9.73
CA ILE A 230 -0.20 -30.70 9.37
C ILE A 230 -0.90 -29.44 8.87
N ILE A 231 -1.43 -29.50 7.65
CA ILE A 231 -2.30 -28.45 7.11
C ILE A 231 -3.61 -28.46 7.92
N ASN A 232 -4.10 -27.29 8.32
CA ASN A 232 -5.23 -27.10 9.23
C ASN A 232 -4.97 -27.52 10.70
N GLY A 233 -3.73 -27.81 11.07
CA GLY A 233 -3.32 -27.97 12.45
C GLY A 233 -3.31 -26.65 13.23
N GLU A 234 -3.36 -26.75 14.55
CA GLU A 234 -3.17 -25.59 15.42
C GLU A 234 -1.74 -25.04 15.33
N ILE A 235 -1.62 -23.74 15.12
CA ILE A 235 -0.31 -23.07 15.14
C ILE A 235 -0.12 -22.44 16.49
N ILE A 236 1.02 -22.71 17.09
CA ILE A 236 1.51 -21.94 18.23
C ILE A 236 2.13 -20.65 17.66
N GLU A 237 1.36 -19.55 17.66
CA GLU A 237 1.89 -18.26 17.29
C GLU A 237 2.81 -17.72 18.38
N PHE A 238 4.09 -17.55 18.09
CA PHE A 238 5.06 -16.94 18.99
C PHE A 238 4.68 -15.52 19.45
N LYS A 239 3.88 -14.83 18.65
CA LYS A 239 3.43 -13.46 18.90
C LYS A 239 1.94 -13.37 18.56
N ALA A 240 1.09 -13.82 19.48
CA ALA A 240 -0.36 -13.67 19.34
C ALA A 240 -0.74 -12.19 19.35
N LEU A 241 -1.69 -11.83 18.50
CA LEU A 241 -2.25 -10.48 18.46
C LEU A 241 -3.02 -10.24 19.79
N LYS A 242 -2.64 -9.21 20.53
CA LYS A 242 -3.30 -8.83 21.78
C LYS A 242 -4.02 -7.50 21.60
N TRP A 243 -5.34 -7.54 21.61
CA TRP A 243 -6.14 -6.32 21.59
C TRP A 243 -5.93 -5.54 22.89
N SER A 244 -5.57 -4.27 22.78
CA SER A 244 -5.33 -3.37 23.91
C SER A 244 -6.43 -2.31 23.98
N LEU A 245 -6.62 -1.70 25.16
CA LEU A 245 -7.50 -0.53 25.31
C LEU A 245 -7.11 0.62 24.35
N LYS A 246 -5.82 0.74 24.02
CA LYS A 246 -5.31 1.73 23.07
C LYS A 246 -5.88 1.56 21.66
N ASP A 247 -6.12 0.31 21.24
CA ASP A 247 -6.72 -0.02 19.94
C ASP A 247 -8.18 0.41 19.89
N THR A 248 -8.90 0.21 21.00
CA THR A 248 -10.30 0.64 21.14
C THR A 248 -10.39 2.17 21.10
N PHE A 249 -9.53 2.87 21.83
CA PHE A 249 -9.47 4.34 21.78
C PHE A 249 -9.16 4.86 20.39
N TYR A 250 -8.22 4.23 19.68
CA TYR A 250 -7.87 4.60 18.33
C TYR A 250 -9.08 4.48 17.38
N ILE A 251 -9.81 3.36 17.42
CA ILE A 251 -11.00 3.15 16.57
C ILE A 251 -12.10 4.15 16.92
N ILE A 252 -12.38 4.38 18.20
CA ILE A 252 -13.39 5.36 18.62
C ILE A 252 -13.03 6.75 18.09
N PHE A 253 -11.75 7.12 18.15
CA PHE A 253 -11.27 8.40 17.68
C PHE A 253 -11.43 8.52 16.16
N VAL A 254 -11.08 7.47 15.39
CA VAL A 254 -11.32 7.41 13.94
C VAL A 254 -12.81 7.55 13.61
N ILE A 255 -13.69 6.82 14.31
CA ILE A 255 -15.14 6.89 14.09
C ILE A 255 -15.66 8.30 14.32
N LEU A 256 -15.19 8.98 15.36
CA LEU A 256 -15.57 10.36 15.63
C LEU A 256 -15.22 11.31 14.48
N PHE A 257 -14.04 11.15 13.87
CA PHE A 257 -13.62 11.96 12.70
C PHE A 257 -14.32 11.55 11.39
N VAL A 258 -14.84 10.34 11.29
CA VAL A 258 -15.58 9.85 10.12
C VAL A 258 -17.04 10.33 10.14
N ILE A 259 -17.64 10.52 11.31
CA ILE A 259 -19.05 10.93 11.47
C ILE A 259 -19.23 12.45 11.31
N PHE A 260 -18.22 13.22 11.69
CA PHE A 260 -18.21 14.68 11.54
C PHE A 260 -17.70 15.13 10.16
#